data_511a6b167403fb4408688ce078a18065
#
_entry.id   511a6b167403fb4408688ce078a18065
#
_cell.length_a   1.000
_cell.length_b   1.000
_cell.length_c   1.000
_cell.angle_alpha   90.00
_cell.angle_beta   90.00
_cell.angle_gamma   90.00
#
_symmetry.space_group_name_H-M   'P 1'
#
loop_
_entity.id
_entity.type
_entity.pdbx_description
1 polymer ?
#
loop_
_entity_poly.entity_id
_entity_poly.type
_entity_poly.pdbx_seq_one_letter_code
_entity_poly.pdbx_strand_id
1 'polypeptide(L)'
;MERSFEVKNTRKTMENKRKVLLIYYSGTGNTKYVTDHLYQRLLKEDFEVDVYRINPLKMERLDLSQYDLIGIGYPIYGFNLPSKVHKFFNRQRFKKGQQVFVYKNSGETWRENDSSSLVLRKKIKHQKAIFTNEYHFMMPYNIHFRYDENLVKEMLTMDQKLMEILVKEIKDGIPNVKKLKFRDNLINRFFRLTYIGGPINVSFYKVDKKKCIRCGICVKGCQMKNISFNKKGNIKFHHKCLMCCYCTLNCPKDAIRMGLFNSWRVNKPYNFSQIEKIELKEPVITEKTTGFFKCYIKTYQYINQRYQELFGK
;
A
#
# COMPACT_ATOMS: atom_id res chain seq x y z
N MET A 1 57.32 11.01 -40.36
CA MET A 1 56.75 9.87 -39.64
C MET A 1 55.74 10.41 -38.63
N GLU A 2 54.55 10.74 -39.12
CA GLU A 2 53.45 11.30 -38.31
C GLU A 2 52.55 10.14 -37.90
N ARG A 3 52.43 9.94 -36.59
CA ARG A 3 51.44 8.97 -36.03
C ARG A 3 50.18 9.74 -35.74
N SER A 4 49.14 9.53 -36.56
CA SER A 4 47.77 9.96 -36.29
C SER A 4 47.19 9.20 -35.13
N PHE A 5 46.84 9.89 -34.04
CA PHE A 5 46.04 9.36 -32.95
C PHE A 5 44.56 9.38 -33.36
N GLU A 6 44.00 8.21 -33.64
CA GLU A 6 42.54 8.02 -33.73
C GLU A 6 41.91 8.18 -32.34
N VAL A 7 41.22 9.29 -32.15
CA VAL A 7 40.34 9.48 -31.01
C VAL A 7 39.08 8.64 -31.24
N LYS A 8 39.00 7.46 -30.63
CA LYS A 8 37.75 6.67 -30.55
C LYS A 8 36.72 7.44 -29.75
N ASN A 9 35.79 8.05 -30.47
CA ASN A 9 34.64 8.78 -29.94
C ASN A 9 33.63 7.77 -29.39
N THR A 10 33.78 7.33 -28.13
CA THR A 10 32.76 6.56 -27.41
C THR A 10 31.64 7.49 -27.01
N ARG A 11 30.77 7.80 -27.97
CA ARG A 11 29.42 8.30 -27.63
C ARG A 11 28.70 7.19 -26.89
N LYS A 12 28.76 7.21 -25.57
CA LYS A 12 27.84 6.49 -24.72
C LYS A 12 26.45 7.04 -25.06
N THR A 13 25.65 6.30 -25.80
CA THR A 13 24.23 6.59 -26.03
C THR A 13 23.61 6.77 -24.66
N MET A 14 23.12 7.97 -24.36
CA MET A 14 22.29 8.21 -23.18
C MET A 14 21.00 7.41 -23.42
N GLU A 15 20.98 6.16 -22.95
CA GLU A 15 19.74 5.39 -22.91
C GLU A 15 18.72 6.21 -22.11
N ASN A 16 17.62 6.52 -22.77
CA ASN A 16 16.55 7.31 -22.20
C ASN A 16 15.90 6.47 -21.10
N LYS A 17 16.24 6.73 -19.82
CA LYS A 17 15.74 5.97 -18.68
C LYS A 17 14.21 5.98 -18.68
N ARG A 18 13.58 4.81 -18.44
CA ARG A 18 12.12 4.74 -18.34
C ARG A 18 11.65 5.53 -17.12
N LYS A 19 10.67 6.42 -17.35
CA LYS A 19 10.11 7.27 -16.29
C LYS A 19 8.95 6.58 -15.60
N VAL A 20 9.04 6.47 -14.28
CA VAL A 20 8.05 5.83 -13.40
C VAL A 20 7.46 6.85 -12.45
N LEU A 21 6.13 6.90 -12.32
CA LEU A 21 5.47 7.61 -11.24
C LEU A 21 4.83 6.63 -10.27
N LEU A 22 5.26 6.66 -9.01
CA LEU A 22 4.63 5.92 -7.92
C LEU A 22 3.57 6.80 -7.26
N ILE A 23 2.29 6.51 -7.50
CA ILE A 23 1.16 7.22 -6.88
C ILE A 23 0.63 6.38 -5.73
N TYR A 24 0.68 6.87 -4.49
CA TYR A 24 0.23 6.08 -3.36
C TYR A 24 -0.62 6.82 -2.35
N TYR A 25 -1.43 6.05 -1.61
CA TYR A 25 -2.12 6.47 -0.40
C TYR A 25 -1.69 5.60 0.78
N SER A 26 -1.41 6.21 1.91
CA SER A 26 -1.10 5.50 3.16
C SER A 26 -1.75 6.20 4.34
N GLY A 27 -2.60 5.48 5.07
CA GLY A 27 -3.29 5.98 6.27
C GLY A 27 -2.41 5.98 7.52
N THR A 28 -1.59 4.95 7.70
CA THR A 28 -0.82 4.67 8.92
C THR A 28 0.67 4.44 8.70
N GLY A 29 1.13 4.39 7.45
CA GLY A 29 2.54 4.19 7.13
C GLY A 29 2.84 2.92 6.31
N ASN A 30 2.02 1.88 6.36
CA ASN A 30 2.27 0.60 5.70
C ASN A 30 2.56 0.75 4.19
N THR A 31 1.63 1.36 3.43
CA THR A 31 1.85 1.56 1.99
C THR A 31 3.03 2.51 1.72
N LYS A 32 3.27 3.49 2.61
CA LYS A 32 4.44 4.36 2.49
C LYS A 32 5.73 3.55 2.59
N TYR A 33 5.82 2.65 3.56
CA TYR A 33 6.97 1.74 3.72
C TYR A 33 7.24 0.96 2.41
N VAL A 34 6.20 0.33 1.85
CA VAL A 34 6.33 -0.40 0.57
C VAL A 34 6.78 0.54 -0.56
N THR A 35 6.20 1.73 -0.64
CA THR A 35 6.55 2.72 -1.68
C THR A 35 7.99 3.18 -1.58
N ASP A 36 8.47 3.49 -0.36
CA ASP A 36 9.84 3.97 -0.13
C ASP A 36 10.86 2.90 -0.56
N HIS A 37 10.60 1.63 -0.23
CA HIS A 37 11.47 0.51 -0.62
C HIS A 37 11.44 0.21 -2.12
N LEU A 38 10.27 0.32 -2.76
CA LEU A 38 10.15 0.19 -4.22
C LEU A 38 10.88 1.32 -4.94
N TYR A 39 10.73 2.55 -4.46
CA TYR A 39 11.44 3.72 -4.99
C TYR A 39 12.96 3.47 -5.04
N GLN A 40 13.54 3.04 -3.91
CA GLN A 40 14.98 2.77 -3.83
C GLN A 40 15.44 1.65 -4.78
N ARG A 41 14.62 0.60 -4.96
CA ARG A 41 14.93 -0.52 -5.85
C ARG A 41 14.84 -0.13 -7.32
N LEU A 42 13.81 0.62 -7.70
CA LEU A 42 13.65 1.09 -9.07
C LEU A 42 14.80 2.02 -9.48
N LEU A 43 15.25 2.90 -8.57
CA LEU A 43 16.43 3.74 -8.83
C LEU A 43 17.71 2.92 -9.09
N LYS A 44 17.90 1.78 -8.39
CA LYS A 44 19.05 0.88 -8.59
C LYS A 44 18.98 0.15 -9.94
N GLU A 45 17.80 0.02 -10.53
CA GLU A 45 17.58 -0.62 -11.83
C GLU A 45 17.44 0.38 -12.98
N ASP A 46 18.04 1.56 -12.81
CA ASP A 46 18.13 2.62 -13.81
C ASP A 46 16.81 3.24 -14.29
N PHE A 47 15.75 3.17 -13.47
CA PHE A 47 14.55 3.95 -13.70
C PHE A 47 14.70 5.40 -13.20
N GLU A 48 14.07 6.35 -13.87
CA GLU A 48 13.79 7.69 -13.32
C GLU A 48 12.46 7.63 -12.58
N VAL A 49 12.45 7.92 -11.27
CA VAL A 49 11.29 7.64 -10.42
C VAL A 49 10.82 8.88 -9.69
N ASP A 50 9.56 9.23 -9.90
CA ASP A 50 8.84 10.24 -9.12
C ASP A 50 7.85 9.58 -8.17
N VAL A 51 7.56 10.26 -7.06
CA VAL A 51 6.62 9.78 -6.05
C VAL A 51 5.55 10.83 -5.75
N TYR A 52 4.29 10.45 -5.87
CA TYR A 52 3.15 11.29 -5.51
C TYR A 52 2.31 10.64 -4.42
N ARG A 53 2.23 11.29 -3.26
CA ARG A 53 1.35 10.89 -2.16
C ARG A 53 -0.03 11.52 -2.33
N ILE A 54 -1.07 10.70 -2.47
CA ILE A 54 -2.45 11.18 -2.58
C ILE A 54 -2.87 11.90 -1.30
N ASN A 55 -3.22 13.18 -1.44
CA ASN A 55 -3.92 13.92 -0.40
C ASN A 55 -5.43 13.67 -0.53
N PRO A 56 -6.10 13.00 0.44
CA PRO A 56 -7.51 12.63 0.31
C PRO A 56 -8.48 13.83 0.35
N LEU A 57 -7.99 15.04 0.64
CA LEU A 57 -8.76 16.29 0.60
C LEU A 57 -8.58 17.05 -0.71
N LYS A 58 -7.48 16.81 -1.44
CA LYS A 58 -7.20 17.41 -2.74
C LYS A 58 -7.42 16.38 -3.84
N MET A 59 -8.26 16.72 -4.81
CA MET A 59 -8.56 15.85 -5.96
C MET A 59 -7.92 16.44 -7.22
N GLU A 60 -6.60 16.58 -7.16
CA GLU A 60 -5.79 17.10 -8.28
C GLU A 60 -5.82 16.13 -9.46
N ARG A 61 -5.73 16.66 -10.65
CA ARG A 61 -5.45 15.90 -11.87
C ARG A 61 -3.98 16.04 -12.17
N LEU A 62 -3.28 14.91 -12.23
CA LEU A 62 -1.86 14.86 -12.54
C LEU A 62 -1.65 14.78 -14.06
N ASP A 63 -0.57 15.34 -14.55
CA ASP A 63 -0.10 15.04 -15.89
C ASP A 63 0.67 13.72 -15.86
N LEU A 64 0.01 12.67 -16.33
CA LEU A 64 0.58 11.33 -16.40
C LEU A 64 1.29 11.07 -17.74
N SER A 65 1.18 11.97 -18.71
CA SER A 65 1.63 11.73 -20.09
C SER A 65 3.14 11.60 -20.23
N GLN A 66 3.89 12.19 -19.31
CA GLN A 66 5.36 12.18 -19.29
C GLN A 66 5.97 10.88 -18.72
N TYR A 67 5.15 9.98 -18.17
CA TYR A 67 5.63 8.74 -17.57
C TYR A 67 5.34 7.53 -18.48
N ASP A 68 6.29 6.62 -18.56
CA ASP A 68 6.16 5.36 -19.28
C ASP A 68 5.36 4.35 -18.47
N LEU A 69 5.53 4.40 -17.14
CA LEU A 69 4.98 3.43 -16.21
C LEU A 69 4.38 4.13 -14.98
N ILE A 70 3.18 3.73 -14.59
CA ILE A 70 2.49 4.24 -13.40
C ILE A 70 2.34 3.12 -12.38
N GLY A 71 2.94 3.29 -11.20
CA GLY A 71 2.72 2.42 -10.04
C GLY A 71 1.64 2.97 -9.12
N ILE A 72 0.65 2.16 -8.75
CA ILE A 72 -0.46 2.57 -7.90
C ILE A 72 -0.45 1.79 -6.59
N GLY A 73 -0.16 2.50 -5.48
CA GLY A 73 -0.06 1.93 -4.13
C GLY A 73 -1.23 2.29 -3.22
N TYR A 74 -1.85 1.29 -2.56
CA TYR A 74 -2.91 1.55 -1.59
C TYR A 74 -3.10 0.41 -0.57
N PRO A 75 -3.59 0.73 0.65
CA PRO A 75 -4.04 -0.29 1.58
C PRO A 75 -5.42 -0.79 1.18
N ILE A 76 -5.68 -2.08 1.37
CA ILE A 76 -7.01 -2.64 1.12
C ILE A 76 -7.91 -2.33 2.33
N TYR A 77 -9.08 -1.74 2.08
CA TYR A 77 -10.11 -1.48 3.09
C TYR A 77 -11.38 -2.24 2.71
N GLY A 78 -11.69 -3.32 3.46
CA GLY A 78 -12.85 -4.15 3.18
C GLY A 78 -12.89 -4.63 1.73
N PHE A 79 -11.85 -5.34 1.30
CA PHE A 79 -11.68 -5.89 -0.05
C PHE A 79 -11.76 -4.87 -1.20
N ASN A 80 -11.61 -3.58 -0.89
CA ASN A 80 -11.64 -2.46 -1.85
C ASN A 80 -10.44 -1.53 -1.65
N LEU A 81 -10.16 -0.72 -2.68
CA LEU A 81 -9.32 0.45 -2.49
C LEU A 81 -10.08 1.52 -1.67
N PRO A 82 -9.40 2.35 -0.89
CA PRO A 82 -10.08 3.37 -0.08
C PRO A 82 -10.92 4.33 -0.93
N SER A 83 -12.09 4.74 -0.44
CA SER A 83 -13.06 5.56 -1.21
C SER A 83 -12.47 6.85 -1.80
N LYS A 84 -11.53 7.48 -1.10
CA LYS A 84 -10.85 8.69 -1.59
C LYS A 84 -9.82 8.39 -2.67
N VAL A 85 -9.15 7.22 -2.61
CA VAL A 85 -8.26 6.73 -3.68
C VAL A 85 -9.08 6.46 -4.93
N HIS A 86 -10.24 5.81 -4.79
CA HIS A 86 -11.18 5.61 -5.90
C HIS A 86 -11.59 6.95 -6.55
N LYS A 87 -12.01 7.93 -5.75
CA LYS A 87 -12.39 9.28 -6.25
C LYS A 87 -11.22 9.98 -6.93
N PHE A 88 -10.01 9.87 -6.39
CA PHE A 88 -8.82 10.45 -6.98
C PHE A 88 -8.55 9.85 -8.37
N PHE A 89 -8.51 8.50 -8.49
CA PHE A 89 -8.27 7.86 -9.78
C PHE A 89 -9.39 8.08 -10.79
N ASN A 90 -10.63 8.29 -10.38
CA ASN A 90 -11.70 8.67 -11.31
C ASN A 90 -11.40 9.96 -12.08
N ARG A 91 -10.60 10.84 -11.54
CA ARG A 91 -10.20 12.11 -12.19
C ARG A 91 -8.95 11.98 -13.08
N GLN A 92 -8.14 10.95 -12.89
CA GLN A 92 -6.92 10.78 -13.66
C GLN A 92 -7.21 10.34 -15.11
N ARG A 93 -6.29 10.64 -16.01
CA ARG A 93 -6.33 10.23 -17.41
C ARG A 93 -5.03 9.52 -17.76
N PHE A 94 -5.13 8.23 -18.06
CA PHE A 94 -4.02 7.44 -18.57
C PHE A 94 -3.90 7.62 -20.07
N LYS A 95 -2.67 7.65 -20.59
CA LYS A 95 -2.38 7.65 -22.02
C LYS A 95 -2.71 6.28 -22.62
N LYS A 96 -3.16 6.23 -23.87
CA LYS A 96 -3.32 4.97 -24.61
C LYS A 96 -1.97 4.24 -24.65
N GLY A 97 -1.97 2.95 -24.29
CA GLY A 97 -0.75 2.11 -24.25
C GLY A 97 0.12 2.34 -22.98
N GLN A 98 -0.19 3.31 -22.12
CA GLN A 98 0.56 3.55 -20.90
C GLN A 98 0.50 2.33 -19.97
N GLN A 99 1.66 1.88 -19.50
CA GLN A 99 1.76 0.74 -18.60
C GLN A 99 1.40 1.13 -17.17
N VAL A 100 0.62 0.28 -16.50
CA VAL A 100 0.19 0.52 -15.11
C VAL A 100 0.32 -0.76 -14.31
N PHE A 101 0.99 -0.68 -13.15
CA PHE A 101 1.02 -1.75 -12.16
C PHE A 101 0.42 -1.32 -10.84
N VAL A 102 0.00 -2.30 -10.05
CA VAL A 102 -0.58 -2.08 -8.72
C VAL A 102 0.24 -2.81 -7.67
N TYR A 103 0.53 -2.12 -6.56
CA TYR A 103 1.08 -2.68 -5.34
C TYR A 103 0.17 -2.32 -4.17
N LYS A 104 -0.58 -3.31 -3.72
CA LYS A 104 -1.57 -3.16 -2.64
C LYS A 104 -1.10 -3.90 -1.40
N ASN A 105 -1.61 -3.52 -0.24
CA ASN A 105 -1.24 -4.20 1.00
C ASN A 105 -2.43 -4.41 1.95
N SER A 106 -2.38 -5.51 2.67
CA SER A 106 -3.26 -5.84 3.81
C SER A 106 -2.53 -6.75 4.79
N GLY A 107 -3.19 -7.07 5.90
CA GLY A 107 -2.64 -7.98 6.90
C GLY A 107 -2.84 -9.46 6.57
N GLU A 108 -3.67 -9.79 5.60
CA GLU A 108 -3.94 -11.16 5.15
C GLU A 108 -3.84 -11.27 3.63
N THR A 109 -3.62 -12.49 3.15
CA THR A 109 -3.47 -12.77 1.72
C THR A 109 -4.69 -13.50 1.14
N TRP A 110 -5.86 -13.26 1.70
CA TRP A 110 -7.10 -13.87 1.22
C TRP A 110 -7.40 -13.47 -0.22
N ARG A 111 -7.92 -14.43 -0.96
CA ARG A 111 -8.26 -14.25 -2.37
C ARG A 111 -9.24 -13.11 -2.61
N GLU A 112 -10.14 -12.84 -1.67
CA GLU A 112 -11.12 -11.76 -1.73
C GLU A 112 -10.46 -10.39 -1.92
N ASN A 113 -9.22 -10.22 -1.47
CA ASN A 113 -8.40 -9.03 -1.66
C ASN A 113 -8.02 -8.77 -3.12
N ASP A 114 -8.06 -9.80 -3.98
CA ASP A 114 -7.79 -9.64 -5.40
C ASP A 114 -8.85 -8.75 -6.07
N SER A 115 -10.08 -8.71 -5.53
CA SER A 115 -11.17 -7.86 -6.03
C SER A 115 -10.90 -6.36 -5.85
N SER A 116 -9.98 -5.97 -4.96
CA SER A 116 -9.75 -4.56 -4.60
C SER A 116 -9.28 -3.68 -5.77
N SER A 117 -8.59 -4.26 -6.77
CA SER A 117 -8.11 -3.54 -7.96
C SER A 117 -9.14 -3.45 -9.10
N LEU A 118 -10.28 -4.12 -8.98
CA LEU A 118 -11.26 -4.26 -10.07
C LEU A 118 -11.66 -2.92 -10.70
N VAL A 119 -11.90 -1.91 -9.88
CA VAL A 119 -12.30 -0.57 -10.36
C VAL A 119 -11.18 0.09 -11.16
N LEU A 120 -9.95 -0.02 -10.68
CA LEU A 120 -8.77 0.49 -11.39
C LEU A 120 -8.57 -0.24 -12.71
N ARG A 121 -8.64 -1.58 -12.71
CA ARG A 121 -8.51 -2.39 -13.94
C ARG A 121 -9.55 -2.01 -14.99
N LYS A 122 -10.83 -1.82 -14.59
CA LYS A 122 -11.88 -1.36 -15.50
C LYS A 122 -11.58 0.00 -16.09
N LYS A 123 -11.12 0.95 -15.26
CA LYS A 123 -10.77 2.29 -15.72
C LYS A 123 -9.57 2.29 -16.66
N ILE A 124 -8.51 1.59 -16.32
CA ILE A 124 -7.30 1.45 -17.13
C ILE A 124 -7.66 0.88 -18.50
N LYS A 125 -8.43 -0.22 -18.54
CA LYS A 125 -8.92 -0.84 -19.78
C LYS A 125 -9.79 0.13 -20.62
N HIS A 126 -10.72 0.84 -19.96
CA HIS A 126 -11.60 1.81 -20.65
C HIS A 126 -10.80 2.94 -21.31
N GLN A 127 -9.68 3.35 -20.73
CA GLN A 127 -8.79 4.38 -21.28
C GLN A 127 -7.73 3.81 -22.23
N LYS A 128 -7.82 2.52 -22.60
CA LYS A 128 -6.88 1.83 -23.49
C LYS A 128 -5.41 1.87 -22.98
N ALA A 129 -5.20 2.03 -21.67
CA ALA A 129 -3.93 1.79 -21.01
C ALA A 129 -3.78 0.30 -20.70
N ILE A 130 -2.56 -0.14 -20.36
CA ILE A 130 -2.19 -1.55 -20.19
C ILE A 130 -1.97 -1.82 -18.72
N PHE A 131 -2.78 -2.69 -18.12
CA PHE A 131 -2.58 -3.18 -16.76
C PHE A 131 -1.58 -4.35 -16.80
N THR A 132 -0.34 -4.13 -16.35
CA THR A 132 0.76 -5.09 -16.54
C THR A 132 0.95 -6.04 -15.38
N ASN A 133 0.95 -5.53 -14.14
CA ASN A 133 1.32 -6.32 -12.96
C ASN A 133 0.48 -5.94 -11.74
N GLU A 134 0.30 -6.90 -10.84
CA GLU A 134 -0.35 -6.67 -9.55
C GLU A 134 0.27 -7.51 -8.44
N TYR A 135 0.70 -6.83 -7.37
CA TYR A 135 1.34 -7.44 -6.22
C TYR A 135 0.60 -7.10 -4.93
N HIS A 136 0.54 -8.08 -4.03
CA HIS A 136 -0.11 -7.94 -2.74
C HIS A 136 0.92 -8.15 -1.63
N PHE A 137 1.31 -7.05 -0.99
CA PHE A 137 2.27 -7.01 0.11
C PHE A 137 1.59 -7.29 1.44
N MET A 138 2.28 -8.01 2.31
CA MET A 138 1.79 -8.41 3.63
C MET A 138 2.24 -7.39 4.67
N MET A 139 1.35 -6.50 5.08
CA MET A 139 1.66 -5.48 6.09
C MET A 139 0.77 -5.66 7.33
N PRO A 140 1.33 -5.49 8.54
CA PRO A 140 0.58 -5.79 9.76
C PRO A 140 -0.68 -4.93 9.89
N TYR A 141 -1.70 -5.48 10.55
CA TYR A 141 -2.97 -4.84 10.75
C TYR A 141 -2.90 -3.57 11.59
N ASN A 142 -3.72 -2.59 11.19
CA ASN A 142 -4.04 -1.39 11.98
C ASN A 142 -5.39 -1.53 12.70
N ILE A 143 -6.09 -2.63 12.46
CA ILE A 143 -7.41 -2.98 12.98
C ILE A 143 -7.45 -4.50 13.18
N HIS A 144 -8.35 -5.01 13.96
CA HIS A 144 -8.57 -6.39 14.38
C HIS A 144 -7.69 -6.81 15.57
N PHE A 145 -6.39 -7.01 15.39
CA PHE A 145 -5.44 -7.37 16.45
C PHE A 145 -4.02 -6.97 16.06
N ARG A 146 -3.15 -6.88 17.05
CA ARG A 146 -1.73 -6.57 16.83
C ARG A 146 -0.97 -7.86 16.57
N TYR A 147 -0.14 -7.85 15.54
CA TYR A 147 0.77 -8.96 15.24
C TYR A 147 1.99 -8.94 16.15
N ASP A 148 2.54 -10.13 16.42
CA ASP A 148 3.86 -10.28 17.02
C ASP A 148 4.94 -9.69 16.12
N GLU A 149 6.00 -9.12 16.71
CA GLU A 149 7.03 -8.42 15.95
C GLU A 149 7.94 -9.37 15.15
N ASN A 150 8.12 -10.65 15.59
CA ASN A 150 8.82 -11.65 14.80
C ASN A 150 8.03 -12.03 13.54
N LEU A 151 6.70 -12.19 13.67
CA LEU A 151 5.84 -12.39 12.51
C LEU A 151 5.92 -11.19 11.54
N VAL A 152 5.87 -9.96 12.07
CA VAL A 152 6.01 -8.77 11.22
C VAL A 152 7.38 -8.75 10.54
N LYS A 153 8.46 -9.11 11.26
CA LYS A 153 9.80 -9.23 10.66
C LYS A 153 9.82 -10.21 9.50
N GLU A 154 9.21 -11.38 9.68
CA GLU A 154 9.15 -12.40 8.62
C GLU A 154 8.33 -11.90 7.42
N MET A 155 7.17 -11.26 7.66
CA MET A 155 6.37 -10.61 6.61
C MET A 155 7.20 -9.60 5.81
N LEU A 156 7.92 -8.70 6.49
CA LEU A 156 8.78 -7.72 5.84
C LEU A 156 9.89 -8.39 5.02
N THR A 157 10.48 -9.48 5.52
CA THR A 157 11.50 -10.24 4.79
C THR A 157 10.95 -10.84 3.50
N MET A 158 9.75 -11.41 3.55
CA MET A 158 9.07 -11.93 2.36
C MET A 158 8.64 -10.81 1.39
N ASP A 159 8.19 -9.69 1.92
CA ASP A 159 7.85 -8.51 1.11
C ASP A 159 9.08 -7.92 0.41
N GLN A 160 10.28 -7.97 1.00
CA GLN A 160 11.52 -7.56 0.33
C GLN A 160 11.78 -8.43 -0.92
N LYS A 161 11.64 -9.76 -0.81
CA LYS A 161 11.73 -10.67 -1.96
C LYS A 161 10.67 -10.34 -3.02
N LEU A 162 9.43 -10.09 -2.59
CA LEU A 162 8.34 -9.75 -3.50
C LEU A 162 8.59 -8.42 -4.23
N MET A 163 9.24 -7.44 -3.58
CA MET A 163 9.66 -6.19 -4.23
C MET A 163 10.73 -6.42 -5.28
N GLU A 164 11.69 -7.31 -5.03
CA GLU A 164 12.72 -7.67 -6.01
C GLU A 164 12.10 -8.38 -7.23
N ILE A 165 11.16 -9.32 -6.99
CA ILE A 165 10.37 -9.96 -8.06
C ILE A 165 9.64 -8.89 -8.89
N LEU A 166 8.93 -7.97 -8.22
CA LEU A 166 8.17 -6.89 -8.88
C LEU A 166 9.08 -6.07 -9.80
N VAL A 167 10.20 -5.60 -9.28
CA VAL A 167 11.13 -4.74 -10.03
C VAL A 167 11.73 -5.50 -11.21
N LYS A 168 12.14 -6.76 -11.02
CA LYS A 168 12.66 -7.63 -12.08
C LYS A 168 11.62 -7.86 -13.18
N GLU A 169 10.39 -8.25 -12.80
CA GLU A 169 9.31 -8.49 -13.77
C GLU A 169 8.94 -7.23 -14.57
N ILE A 170 8.91 -6.05 -13.92
CA ILE A 170 8.67 -4.78 -14.60
C ILE A 170 9.81 -4.42 -15.56
N LYS A 171 11.06 -4.62 -15.13
CA LYS A 171 12.24 -4.34 -15.96
C LYS A 171 12.24 -5.21 -17.21
N ASP A 172 11.97 -6.49 -17.04
CA ASP A 172 11.99 -7.48 -18.13
C ASP A 172 10.69 -7.50 -18.96
N GLY A 173 9.68 -6.70 -18.57
CA GLY A 173 8.38 -6.68 -19.27
C GLY A 173 7.54 -7.93 -19.06
N ILE A 174 7.78 -8.69 -17.98
CA ILE A 174 7.04 -9.92 -17.65
C ILE A 174 5.73 -9.55 -16.97
N PRO A 175 4.56 -9.84 -17.55
CA PRO A 175 3.28 -9.50 -16.96
C PRO A 175 2.94 -10.43 -15.78
N ASN A 176 2.35 -9.87 -14.73
CA ASN A 176 1.88 -10.62 -13.57
C ASN A 176 0.49 -10.13 -13.13
N VAL A 177 -0.54 -10.67 -13.75
CA VAL A 177 -1.92 -10.26 -13.52
C VAL A 177 -2.79 -11.44 -13.15
N LYS A 178 -3.35 -11.44 -11.95
CA LYS A 178 -4.32 -12.46 -11.54
C LYS A 178 -5.63 -12.33 -12.29
N LYS A 179 -6.18 -13.48 -12.75
CA LYS A 179 -7.52 -13.52 -13.36
C LYS A 179 -8.60 -13.34 -12.29
N LEU A 180 -9.44 -12.32 -12.45
CA LEU A 180 -10.61 -12.10 -11.60
C LEU A 180 -11.80 -12.91 -12.11
N LYS A 181 -12.58 -13.50 -11.19
CA LYS A 181 -13.81 -14.24 -11.47
C LYS A 181 -15.04 -13.35 -11.28
N PHE A 182 -16.19 -13.78 -11.76
CA PHE A 182 -17.47 -13.07 -11.57
C PHE A 182 -17.79 -12.82 -10.08
N ARG A 183 -17.48 -13.79 -9.21
CA ARG A 183 -17.62 -13.67 -7.75
C ARG A 183 -16.87 -12.46 -7.19
N ASP A 184 -15.71 -12.13 -7.74
CA ASP A 184 -14.87 -11.01 -7.27
C ASP A 184 -15.58 -9.66 -7.52
N ASN A 185 -16.43 -9.57 -8.57
CA ASN A 185 -17.29 -8.40 -8.81
C ASN A 185 -18.36 -8.24 -7.71
N LEU A 186 -18.98 -9.35 -7.30
CA LEU A 186 -20.00 -9.34 -6.24
C LEU A 186 -19.38 -8.92 -4.91
N ILE A 187 -18.24 -9.49 -4.55
CA ILE A 187 -17.49 -9.15 -3.33
C ILE A 187 -17.15 -7.66 -3.34
N ASN A 188 -16.52 -7.17 -4.42
CA ASN A 188 -16.17 -5.75 -4.54
C ASN A 188 -17.39 -4.83 -4.38
N ARG A 189 -18.52 -5.18 -5.02
CA ARG A 189 -19.76 -4.39 -4.97
C ARG A 189 -20.39 -4.39 -3.58
N PHE A 190 -20.47 -5.54 -2.93
CA PHE A 190 -21.02 -5.70 -1.58
C PHE A 190 -20.19 -4.90 -0.56
N PHE A 191 -18.89 -5.08 -0.57
CA PHE A 191 -18.00 -4.41 0.39
C PHE A 191 -17.79 -2.91 0.11
N ARG A 192 -18.34 -2.34 -0.96
CA ARG A 192 -18.42 -0.87 -1.12
C ARG A 192 -19.27 -0.19 -0.05
N LEU A 193 -20.11 -0.93 0.67
CA LEU A 193 -20.79 -0.43 1.85
C LEU A 193 -19.79 0.09 2.91
N THR A 194 -18.56 -0.42 2.94
CA THR A 194 -17.51 0.10 3.81
C THR A 194 -17.15 1.57 3.54
N TYR A 195 -17.45 2.10 2.34
CA TYR A 195 -17.23 3.51 2.01
C TYR A 195 -18.09 4.47 2.85
N ILE A 196 -19.24 4.02 3.31
CA ILE A 196 -20.13 4.77 4.21
C ILE A 196 -19.95 4.35 5.66
N GLY A 197 -19.39 3.16 5.91
CA GLY A 197 -19.19 2.62 7.25
C GLY A 197 -18.31 3.49 8.14
N GLY A 198 -17.26 4.08 7.59
CA GLY A 198 -16.38 4.99 8.32
C GLY A 198 -17.08 6.27 8.82
N PRO A 199 -17.76 7.02 7.93
CA PRO A 199 -18.59 8.17 8.32
C PRO A 199 -19.69 7.86 9.34
N ILE A 200 -20.30 6.68 9.29
CA ILE A 200 -21.31 6.26 10.25
C ILE A 200 -20.65 5.86 11.58
N ASN A 201 -19.66 4.99 11.55
CA ASN A 201 -19.03 4.49 12.77
C ASN A 201 -18.39 5.58 13.61
N VAL A 202 -17.83 6.63 12.98
CA VAL A 202 -17.17 7.72 13.72
C VAL A 202 -18.12 8.52 14.61
N SER A 203 -19.44 8.49 14.36
CA SER A 203 -20.45 9.09 15.23
C SER A 203 -20.49 8.44 16.61
N PHE A 204 -20.03 7.19 16.70
CA PHE A 204 -19.95 6.43 17.95
C PHE A 204 -18.57 6.49 18.62
N TYR A 205 -17.60 7.22 18.00
CA TYR A 205 -16.28 7.39 18.62
C TYR A 205 -16.39 8.19 19.89
N LYS A 206 -15.66 7.73 20.91
CA LYS A 206 -15.57 8.41 22.22
C LYS A 206 -14.11 8.61 22.62
N VAL A 207 -13.89 9.63 23.41
CA VAL A 207 -12.57 9.89 24.01
C VAL A 207 -12.70 9.74 25.53
N ASP A 208 -11.88 8.90 26.10
CA ASP A 208 -11.72 8.79 27.51
C ASP A 208 -11.00 10.05 28.02
N LYS A 209 -11.74 10.96 28.66
CA LYS A 209 -11.24 12.25 29.12
C LYS A 209 -10.20 12.12 30.24
N LYS A 210 -10.25 11.02 31.03
CA LYS A 210 -9.26 10.77 32.10
C LYS A 210 -7.92 10.35 31.52
N LYS A 211 -7.91 9.63 30.41
CA LYS A 211 -6.70 9.19 29.71
C LYS A 211 -6.14 10.22 28.71
N CYS A 212 -7.00 11.08 28.15
CA CYS A 212 -6.62 12.00 27.09
C CYS A 212 -5.75 13.15 27.61
N ILE A 213 -4.48 13.16 27.26
CA ILE A 213 -3.52 14.24 27.58
C ILE A 213 -3.55 15.41 26.59
N ARG A 214 -4.48 15.46 25.66
CA ARG A 214 -4.65 16.54 24.67
C ARG A 214 -3.41 16.81 23.80
N CYS A 215 -2.55 15.81 23.56
CA CYS A 215 -1.31 15.95 22.79
C CYS A 215 -1.51 16.33 21.32
N GLY A 216 -2.73 16.22 20.77
CA GLY A 216 -3.05 16.61 19.40
C GLY A 216 -2.57 15.65 18.29
N ILE A 217 -1.90 14.54 18.59
CA ILE A 217 -1.40 13.58 17.59
C ILE A 217 -2.53 13.11 16.66
N CYS A 218 -3.69 12.76 17.22
CA CYS A 218 -4.86 12.33 16.46
C CYS A 218 -5.43 13.44 15.55
N VAL A 219 -5.35 14.69 15.97
CA VAL A 219 -5.80 15.86 15.17
C VAL A 219 -4.84 16.12 14.02
N LYS A 220 -3.53 16.24 14.31
CA LYS A 220 -2.48 16.52 13.33
C LYS A 220 -2.35 15.41 12.29
N GLY A 221 -2.44 14.14 12.71
CA GLY A 221 -2.27 12.99 11.82
C GLY A 221 -3.52 12.59 11.03
N CYS A 222 -4.69 13.19 11.31
CA CYS A 222 -5.90 12.87 10.56
C CYS A 222 -5.88 13.49 9.17
N GLN A 223 -5.54 12.71 8.15
CA GLN A 223 -5.45 13.16 6.76
C GLN A 223 -6.79 13.67 6.21
N MET A 224 -7.91 13.27 6.81
CA MET A 224 -9.25 13.75 6.45
C MET A 224 -9.66 15.04 7.19
N LYS A 225 -8.79 15.57 8.09
CA LYS A 225 -9.14 16.65 9.01
C LYS A 225 -10.47 16.40 9.73
N ASN A 226 -10.71 15.11 10.05
CA ASN A 226 -11.95 14.64 10.67
C ASN A 226 -11.95 14.84 12.19
N ILE A 227 -10.86 15.29 12.77
CA ILE A 227 -10.66 15.45 14.21
C ILE A 227 -10.19 16.87 14.48
N SER A 228 -10.83 17.54 15.45
CA SER A 228 -10.46 18.89 15.88
C SER A 228 -10.57 19.02 17.42
N PHE A 229 -10.07 20.10 17.95
CA PHE A 229 -10.40 20.53 19.31
C PHE A 229 -11.67 21.38 19.28
N ASN A 230 -12.56 21.20 20.25
CA ASN A 230 -13.69 22.11 20.48
C ASN A 230 -13.24 23.32 21.34
N LYS A 231 -14.14 24.29 21.58
CA LYS A 231 -13.86 25.49 22.37
C LYS A 231 -13.35 25.21 23.81
N LYS A 232 -13.66 24.02 24.37
CA LYS A 232 -13.20 23.57 25.70
C LYS A 232 -11.90 22.76 25.64
N GLY A 233 -11.21 22.71 24.49
CA GLY A 233 -9.98 21.92 24.29
C GLY A 233 -10.18 20.42 24.26
N ASN A 234 -11.41 19.91 24.13
CA ASN A 234 -11.68 18.48 24.01
C ASN A 234 -11.68 18.05 22.55
N ILE A 235 -11.31 16.79 22.30
CA ILE A 235 -11.34 16.19 20.96
C ILE A 235 -12.80 16.06 20.47
N LYS A 236 -13.04 16.51 19.25
CA LYS A 236 -14.30 16.37 18.51
C LYS A 236 -14.05 15.61 17.21
N PHE A 237 -14.87 14.60 16.91
CA PHE A 237 -14.89 13.88 15.65
C PHE A 237 -15.98 14.49 14.74
N HIS A 238 -15.73 14.46 13.42
CA HIS A 238 -16.67 14.84 12.37
C HIS A 238 -17.09 13.60 11.57
N HIS A 239 -17.77 13.78 10.40
CA HIS A 239 -18.30 12.66 9.60
C HIS A 239 -17.49 12.37 8.31
N LYS A 240 -16.17 12.61 8.34
CA LYS A 240 -15.29 12.43 7.17
C LYS A 240 -14.30 11.27 7.35
N CYS A 241 -14.60 10.31 8.22
CA CYS A 241 -13.69 9.22 8.58
C CYS A 241 -13.53 8.21 7.44
N LEU A 242 -12.27 7.79 7.16
CA LEU A 242 -11.95 6.68 6.25
C LEU A 242 -11.66 5.36 6.97
N MET A 243 -11.82 5.31 8.29
CA MET A 243 -11.45 4.16 9.13
C MET A 243 -10.00 3.67 8.94
N CYS A 244 -9.07 4.59 8.68
CA CYS A 244 -7.65 4.24 8.57
C CYS A 244 -7.00 3.86 9.91
N CYS A 245 -7.68 4.07 11.02
CA CYS A 245 -7.25 3.76 12.39
C CYS A 245 -5.99 4.52 12.86
N TYR A 246 -5.52 5.55 12.16
CA TYR A 246 -4.35 6.32 12.58
C TYR A 246 -4.49 6.88 14.00
N CYS A 247 -5.66 7.44 14.32
CA CYS A 247 -5.90 8.09 15.61
C CYS A 247 -5.88 7.13 16.80
N THR A 248 -6.41 5.91 16.62
CA THR A 248 -6.40 4.85 17.66
C THR A 248 -5.02 4.23 17.78
N LEU A 249 -4.38 3.92 16.66
CA LEU A 249 -3.07 3.28 16.60
C LEU A 249 -1.98 4.15 17.26
N ASN A 250 -2.02 5.46 17.03
CA ASN A 250 -0.99 6.40 17.49
C ASN A 250 -1.36 7.14 18.79
N CYS A 251 -2.43 6.77 19.48
CA CYS A 251 -2.77 7.41 20.75
C CYS A 251 -1.87 6.90 21.88
N PRO A 252 -0.96 7.71 22.45
CA PRO A 252 0.02 7.22 23.43
C PRO A 252 -0.61 6.79 24.75
N LYS A 253 -1.83 7.26 25.04
CA LYS A 253 -2.60 6.93 26.26
C LYS A 253 -3.80 6.02 25.98
N ASP A 254 -3.90 5.48 24.77
CA ASP A 254 -5.04 4.64 24.37
C ASP A 254 -6.40 5.23 24.80
N ALA A 255 -6.58 6.54 24.56
CA ALA A 255 -7.76 7.26 25.01
C ALA A 255 -8.94 7.24 24.03
N ILE A 256 -8.74 6.76 22.79
CA ILE A 256 -9.77 6.80 21.73
C ILE A 256 -10.47 5.47 21.63
N ARG A 257 -11.80 5.49 21.75
CA ARG A 257 -12.70 4.35 21.55
C ARG A 257 -13.28 4.40 20.13
N MET A 258 -13.20 3.28 19.39
CA MET A 258 -13.49 3.23 17.95
C MET A 258 -14.96 2.87 17.63
N GLY A 259 -15.92 3.36 18.41
CA GLY A 259 -17.35 3.14 18.15
C GLY A 259 -17.72 1.65 18.16
N LEU A 260 -18.47 1.21 17.15
CA LEU A 260 -18.98 -0.16 17.03
C LEU A 260 -17.86 -1.22 16.89
N PHE A 261 -16.70 -0.83 16.35
CA PHE A 261 -15.56 -1.74 16.16
C PHE A 261 -14.48 -1.59 17.24
N ASN A 262 -14.86 -1.17 18.45
CA ASN A 262 -13.88 -0.92 19.51
C ASN A 262 -13.09 -2.17 19.93
N SER A 263 -13.67 -3.36 19.86
CA SER A 263 -13.00 -4.64 20.11
C SER A 263 -11.88 -4.96 19.12
N TRP A 264 -11.96 -4.38 17.90
CA TRP A 264 -10.96 -4.55 16.86
C TRP A 264 -9.89 -3.45 16.86
N ARG A 265 -9.89 -2.62 17.90
CA ARG A 265 -8.96 -1.53 17.98
C ARG A 265 -7.54 -2.02 18.27
N VAL A 266 -6.61 -1.63 17.42
CA VAL A 266 -5.17 -1.79 17.66
C VAL A 266 -4.61 -0.47 18.18
N ASN A 267 -3.79 -0.55 19.23
CA ASN A 267 -2.99 0.56 19.75
C ASN A 267 -1.52 0.16 19.73
N LYS A 268 -0.62 1.14 19.70
CA LYS A 268 0.84 1.08 19.44
C LYS A 268 1.15 0.82 17.96
N PRO A 269 1.70 1.80 17.24
CA PRO A 269 2.20 1.63 15.89
C PRO A 269 3.38 0.66 15.86
N TYR A 270 3.62 0.06 14.69
CA TYR A 270 4.82 -0.74 14.46
C TYR A 270 5.99 0.19 14.15
N ASN A 271 7.14 -0.08 14.76
CA ASN A 271 8.39 0.59 14.42
C ASN A 271 9.17 -0.30 13.44
N PHE A 272 8.91 -0.13 12.15
CA PHE A 272 9.52 -0.97 11.12
C PHE A 272 11.06 -0.91 11.14
N SER A 273 11.67 0.24 11.43
CA SER A 273 13.13 0.36 11.50
C SER A 273 13.76 -0.42 12.67
N GLN A 274 13.01 -0.66 13.73
CA GLN A 274 13.44 -1.55 14.81
C GLN A 274 13.14 -3.02 14.47
N ILE A 275 11.97 -3.29 13.91
CA ILE A 275 11.56 -4.64 13.52
C ILE A 275 12.50 -5.23 12.45
N GLU A 276 12.96 -4.42 11.50
CA GLU A 276 13.95 -4.85 10.49
C GLU A 276 15.27 -5.35 11.08
N LYS A 277 15.63 -4.91 12.28
CA LYS A 277 16.86 -5.33 13.00
C LYS A 277 16.69 -6.61 13.79
N ILE A 278 15.48 -7.16 13.91
CA ILE A 278 15.22 -8.43 14.59
C ILE A 278 15.90 -9.55 13.80
N GLU A 279 16.67 -10.38 14.48
CA GLU A 279 17.18 -11.63 13.95
C GLU A 279 16.21 -12.76 14.30
N LEU A 280 15.60 -13.34 13.26
CA LEU A 280 14.72 -14.49 13.44
C LEU A 280 15.56 -15.75 13.63
N LYS A 281 15.40 -16.42 14.77
CA LYS A 281 16.05 -17.69 15.05
C LYS A 281 15.41 -18.84 14.26
N GLU A 282 14.09 -18.79 14.11
CA GLU A 282 13.29 -19.81 13.42
C GLU A 282 12.16 -19.13 12.63
N PRO A 283 11.66 -19.77 11.54
CA PRO A 283 10.49 -19.28 10.82
C PRO A 283 9.25 -19.28 11.71
N VAL A 284 8.48 -18.19 11.67
CA VAL A 284 7.19 -18.07 12.41
C VAL A 284 6.09 -18.79 11.64
N ILE A 285 6.09 -18.67 10.32
CA ILE A 285 5.14 -19.36 9.42
C ILE A 285 5.81 -20.63 8.87
N THR A 286 5.23 -21.77 9.19
CA THR A 286 5.68 -23.10 8.75
C THR A 286 4.52 -23.85 8.11
N GLU A 287 4.78 -25.00 7.49
CA GLU A 287 3.73 -25.86 6.94
C GLU A 287 2.70 -26.34 8.00
N LYS A 288 3.10 -26.34 9.27
CA LYS A 288 2.26 -26.71 10.41
C LYS A 288 1.39 -25.55 10.92
N THR A 289 1.55 -24.33 10.38
CA THR A 289 0.80 -23.15 10.79
C THR A 289 -0.69 -23.34 10.51
N THR A 290 -1.53 -23.10 11.51
CA THR A 290 -2.99 -23.26 11.46
C THR A 290 -3.73 -21.93 11.66
N GLY A 291 -5.05 -21.95 11.58
CA GLY A 291 -5.91 -20.82 11.87
C GLY A 291 -5.75 -19.67 10.86
N PHE A 292 -5.81 -18.44 11.37
CA PHE A 292 -5.78 -17.22 10.56
C PHE A 292 -4.52 -17.12 9.69
N PHE A 293 -3.36 -17.48 10.24
CA PHE A 293 -2.07 -17.32 9.59
C PHE A 293 -1.77 -18.39 8.53
N LYS A 294 -2.60 -19.42 8.40
CA LYS A 294 -2.48 -20.45 7.35
C LYS A 294 -2.45 -19.84 5.93
N CYS A 295 -3.10 -18.69 5.72
CA CYS A 295 -3.13 -18.03 4.42
C CYS A 295 -1.73 -17.61 3.93
N TYR A 296 -0.77 -17.40 4.84
CA TYR A 296 0.60 -17.02 4.45
C TYR A 296 1.42 -18.17 3.86
N ILE A 297 1.15 -19.42 4.22
CA ILE A 297 1.91 -20.58 3.72
C ILE A 297 2.00 -20.56 2.20
N LYS A 298 0.85 -20.52 1.53
CA LYS A 298 0.80 -20.50 0.07
C LYS A 298 1.45 -19.26 -0.55
N THR A 299 1.33 -18.12 0.13
CA THR A 299 1.92 -16.87 -0.33
C THR A 299 3.45 -16.93 -0.24
N TYR A 300 3.99 -17.45 0.86
CA TYR A 300 5.43 -17.61 1.05
C TYR A 300 6.03 -18.64 0.08
N GLN A 301 5.32 -19.77 -0.12
CA GLN A 301 5.71 -20.75 -1.13
C GLN A 301 5.77 -20.14 -2.54
N TYR A 302 4.73 -19.39 -2.94
CA TYR A 302 4.72 -18.68 -4.22
C TYR A 302 5.89 -17.69 -4.35
N ILE A 303 6.13 -16.86 -3.33
CA ILE A 303 7.21 -15.87 -3.35
C ILE A 303 8.57 -16.56 -3.47
N ASN A 304 8.82 -17.58 -2.66
CA ASN A 304 10.09 -18.30 -2.70
C ASN A 304 10.31 -19.01 -4.03
N GLN A 305 9.30 -19.71 -4.55
CA GLN A 305 9.38 -20.37 -5.86
C GLN A 305 9.66 -19.34 -6.97
N ARG A 306 8.89 -18.23 -6.99
CA ARG A 306 9.06 -17.21 -8.01
C ARG A 306 10.40 -16.51 -7.93
N TYR A 307 10.91 -16.33 -6.71
CA TYR A 307 12.23 -15.77 -6.48
C TYR A 307 13.33 -16.67 -7.03
N GLN A 308 13.24 -17.99 -6.78
CA GLN A 308 14.16 -18.98 -7.35
C GLN A 308 14.13 -18.98 -8.88
N GLU A 309 12.94 -18.95 -9.49
CA GLU A 309 12.78 -18.90 -10.95
C GLU A 309 13.46 -17.69 -11.59
N LEU A 310 13.41 -16.53 -10.94
CA LEU A 310 13.93 -15.27 -11.50
C LEU A 310 15.40 -15.00 -11.19
N PHE A 311 15.91 -15.51 -10.07
CA PHE A 311 17.25 -15.18 -9.56
C PHE A 311 18.17 -16.40 -9.40
N GLY A 312 17.66 -17.62 -9.56
CA GLY A 312 18.43 -18.85 -9.45
C GLY A 312 19.01 -19.12 -8.05
N LYS A 313 18.36 -18.58 -7.00
CA LYS A 313 18.84 -18.65 -5.61
C LYS A 313 17.81 -19.29 -4.70
#